data_d36af51dc4ce232bc1cec91c2e16383e
#
_entry.id   d36af51dc4ce232bc1cec91c2e16383e
#
_cell.length_a   1.000
_cell.length_b   1.000
_cell.length_c   1.000
_cell.angle_alpha   90.00
_cell.angle_beta   90.00
_cell.angle_gamma   90.00
#
_symmetry.space_group_name_H-M   'P 1'
#
loop_
_entity.id
_entity.type
_entity.pdbx_description
1 polymer ?
#
loop_
_entity_poly.entity_id
_entity_poly.type
_entity_poly.pdbx_seq_one_letter_code
_entity_poly.pdbx_strand_id
1 'polypeptide(L)'
;MASVAQVDQIDAEYPGTTSATRLSASIYDRFSLSGSWKIDHSFVIGTIRRHPGGATLNSILDEATVSKGSSELWGRVELLQRLNSELGIPATPTMTSSDKRWVSALTIGYTHWMRGYQYLEFGIGTSCTADFIPEVWAKSYGSQVPLTGRLIVQVRGAGQWRR
;
A
#
# COMPACT_ATOMS: atom_id res chain seq x y z
N MET A 1 -1.03 7.37 -15.89
CA MET A 1 -0.18 8.50 -15.43
C MET A 1 1.20 7.96 -15.11
N ALA A 2 2.28 8.69 -15.41
CA ALA A 2 3.64 8.32 -15.03
C ALA A 2 4.28 9.50 -14.30
N SER A 3 5.12 9.25 -13.32
CA SER A 3 5.85 10.28 -12.58
C SER A 3 7.30 9.88 -12.34
N VAL A 4 8.16 10.90 -12.30
CA VAL A 4 9.56 10.80 -11.90
C VAL A 4 9.76 11.82 -10.79
N ALA A 5 10.33 11.40 -9.68
CA ALA A 5 10.70 12.30 -8.59
C ALA A 5 12.13 11.99 -8.12
N GLN A 6 12.90 13.03 -7.91
CA GLN A 6 14.13 12.95 -7.14
C GLN A 6 13.82 13.46 -5.73
N VAL A 7 14.21 12.72 -4.73
CA VAL A 7 14.01 13.08 -3.33
C VAL A 7 15.39 13.23 -2.71
N ASP A 8 15.73 14.46 -2.36
CA ASP A 8 16.95 14.77 -1.63
C ASP A 8 16.60 14.78 -0.15
N GLN A 9 16.85 13.68 0.51
CA GLN A 9 16.60 13.53 1.94
C GLN A 9 17.63 12.59 2.54
N ILE A 10 18.20 13.03 3.64
CA ILE A 10 18.99 12.17 4.52
C ILE A 10 18.00 11.21 5.17
N ASP A 11 17.99 9.98 4.74
CA ASP A 11 17.20 8.93 5.37
C ASP A 11 17.96 8.47 6.62
N ALA A 12 17.42 8.74 7.79
CA ALA A 12 18.05 8.38 9.06
C ALA A 12 18.23 6.85 9.20
N GLU A 13 17.41 6.06 8.50
CA GLU A 13 17.51 4.59 8.50
C GLU A 13 18.66 4.08 7.60
N TYR A 14 19.20 4.94 6.73
CA TYR A 14 20.25 4.59 5.76
C TYR A 14 21.38 5.62 5.81
N PRO A 15 22.23 5.57 6.84
CA PRO A 15 23.37 6.45 6.92
C PRO A 15 24.27 6.26 5.67
N GLY A 16 24.53 7.38 4.97
CA GLY A 16 25.27 7.39 3.70
C GLY A 16 24.41 7.49 2.44
N THR A 17 23.08 7.40 2.53
CA THR A 17 22.17 7.73 1.43
C THR A 17 21.87 9.22 1.44
N THR A 18 22.18 9.92 0.34
CA THR A 18 21.97 11.37 0.23
C THR A 18 20.76 11.73 -0.61
N SER A 19 20.36 10.83 -1.54
CA SER A 19 19.20 11.05 -2.41
C SER A 19 18.60 9.74 -2.90
N ALA A 20 17.39 9.80 -3.45
CA ALA A 20 16.75 8.68 -4.10
C ALA A 20 16.02 9.13 -5.36
N THR A 21 16.12 8.33 -6.43
CA THR A 21 15.29 8.50 -7.63
C THR A 21 14.10 7.55 -7.52
N ARG A 22 12.89 8.10 -7.66
CA ARG A 22 11.64 7.33 -7.69
C ARG A 22 11.00 7.45 -9.07
N LEU A 23 10.61 6.31 -9.62
CA LEU A 23 9.82 6.23 -10.84
C LEU A 23 8.52 5.51 -10.50
N SER A 24 7.39 6.01 -10.98
CA SER A 24 6.13 5.30 -10.87
C SER A 24 5.27 5.47 -12.11
N ALA A 25 4.44 4.46 -12.37
CA ALA A 25 3.39 4.52 -13.37
C ALA A 25 2.10 3.97 -12.76
N SER A 26 0.97 4.57 -13.11
CA SER A 26 -0.33 4.15 -12.60
C SER A 26 -1.41 4.21 -13.69
N ILE A 27 -2.36 3.28 -13.58
CA ILE A 27 -3.59 3.25 -14.34
C ILE A 27 -4.72 3.32 -13.32
N TYR A 28 -5.72 4.12 -13.62
CA TYR A 28 -6.95 4.23 -12.84
C TYR A 28 -8.14 4.12 -13.77
N ASP A 29 -9.06 3.23 -13.42
CA ASP A 29 -10.28 3.00 -14.17
C ASP A 29 -11.50 3.07 -13.25
N ARG A 30 -12.61 3.59 -13.80
CA ARG A 30 -13.90 3.62 -13.12
C ARG A 30 -14.97 3.03 -14.02
N PHE A 31 -15.65 2.02 -13.52
CA PHE A 31 -16.73 1.34 -14.20
C PHE A 31 -18.05 1.57 -13.45
N SER A 32 -19.10 1.89 -14.19
CA SER A 32 -20.46 1.92 -13.66
C SER A 32 -21.24 0.74 -14.22
N LEU A 33 -21.70 -0.12 -13.32
CA LEU A 33 -22.52 -1.28 -13.66
C LEU A 33 -24.00 -0.96 -13.47
N SER A 34 -24.87 -1.82 -14.00
CA SER A 34 -26.31 -1.70 -13.80
C SER A 34 -26.69 -1.74 -12.31
N GLY A 35 -27.79 -1.08 -11.91
CA GLY A 35 -28.27 -1.13 -10.54
C GLY A 35 -27.46 -0.35 -9.51
N SER A 36 -26.86 0.78 -9.90
CA SER A 36 -26.07 1.69 -9.04
C SER A 36 -24.76 1.15 -8.46
N TRP A 37 -24.24 0.04 -8.98
CA TRP A 37 -22.91 -0.46 -8.65
C TRP A 37 -21.84 0.37 -9.36
N LYS A 38 -20.76 0.68 -8.63
CA LYS A 38 -19.56 1.32 -9.17
C LYS A 38 -18.35 0.50 -8.76
N ILE A 39 -17.41 0.40 -9.68
CA ILE A 39 -16.11 -0.21 -9.43
C ILE A 39 -15.05 0.83 -9.73
N ASP A 40 -14.23 1.15 -8.76
CA ASP A 40 -13.01 1.93 -8.92
C ASP A 40 -11.83 0.97 -8.83
N HIS A 41 -10.92 1.03 -9.78
CA HIS A 41 -9.75 0.17 -9.84
C HIS A 41 -8.50 1.01 -10.08
N SER A 42 -7.44 0.69 -9.38
CA SER A 42 -6.13 1.33 -9.58
C SER A 42 -5.01 0.28 -9.58
N PHE A 43 -4.10 0.42 -10.52
CA PHE A 43 -2.89 -0.37 -10.61
C PHE A 43 -1.69 0.57 -10.63
N VAL A 44 -0.71 0.31 -9.79
CA VAL A 44 0.49 1.15 -9.65
C VAL A 44 1.72 0.25 -9.66
N ILE A 45 2.72 0.63 -10.44
CA ILE A 45 4.06 0.07 -10.36
C ILE A 45 5.05 1.17 -9.97
N GLY A 46 6.06 0.82 -9.20
CA GLY A 46 7.06 1.78 -8.76
C GLY A 46 8.43 1.15 -8.59
N THR A 47 9.43 1.99 -8.69
CA THR A 47 10.81 1.65 -8.35
C THR A 47 11.46 2.82 -7.62
N ILE A 48 12.30 2.50 -6.66
CA ILE A 48 13.14 3.46 -5.96
C ILE A 48 14.59 3.02 -6.05
N ARG A 49 15.48 3.92 -6.45
CA ARG A 49 16.93 3.71 -6.43
C ARG A 49 17.56 4.72 -5.49
N ARG A 50 18.28 4.24 -4.49
CA ARG A 50 19.00 5.08 -3.53
C ARG A 50 20.40 5.40 -4.02
N HIS A 51 20.91 6.57 -3.70
CA HIS A 51 22.23 7.07 -4.08
C HIS A 51 23.03 7.50 -2.83
N PRO A 52 24.37 7.36 -2.84
CA PRO A 52 25.18 6.64 -3.81
C PRO A 52 25.11 5.11 -3.59
N GLY A 53 25.19 4.33 -4.68
CA GLY A 53 25.41 2.86 -4.62
C GLY A 53 24.32 2.01 -3.99
N GLY A 54 23.16 2.61 -3.65
CA GLY A 54 22.09 1.92 -2.96
C GLY A 54 21.28 0.93 -3.82
N ALA A 55 20.56 0.06 -3.16
CA ALA A 55 19.71 -0.92 -3.80
C ALA A 55 18.56 -0.28 -4.59
N THR A 56 18.20 -0.90 -5.71
CA THR A 56 16.96 -0.62 -6.42
C THR A 56 15.88 -1.56 -5.88
N LEU A 57 14.76 -1.01 -5.41
CA LEU A 57 13.61 -1.74 -4.88
C LEU A 57 12.39 -1.47 -5.75
N ASN A 58 11.63 -2.51 -6.02
CA ASN A 58 10.43 -2.45 -6.84
C ASN A 58 9.17 -2.67 -6.00
N SER A 59 8.06 -2.13 -6.48
CA SER A 59 6.75 -2.26 -5.86
C SER A 59 5.66 -2.39 -6.91
N ILE A 60 4.63 -3.16 -6.57
CA ILE A 60 3.40 -3.31 -7.33
C ILE A 60 2.25 -3.18 -6.33
N LEU A 61 1.25 -2.41 -6.71
CA LEU A 61 0.01 -2.23 -5.96
C LEU A 61 -1.16 -2.41 -6.92
N ASP A 62 -2.12 -3.20 -6.51
CA ASP A 62 -3.41 -3.36 -7.18
C ASP A 62 -4.51 -3.17 -6.14
N GLU A 63 -5.45 -2.27 -6.43
CA GLU A 63 -6.54 -1.92 -5.52
C GLU A 63 -7.84 -1.80 -6.27
N ALA A 64 -8.89 -2.38 -5.73
CA ALA A 64 -10.24 -2.24 -6.26
C ALA A 64 -11.24 -1.94 -5.14
N THR A 65 -12.19 -1.06 -5.45
CA THR A 65 -13.31 -0.73 -4.58
C THR A 65 -14.61 -0.96 -5.33
N VAL A 66 -15.49 -1.74 -4.73
CA VAL A 66 -16.86 -1.96 -5.22
C VAL A 66 -17.82 -1.24 -4.31
N SER A 67 -18.59 -0.29 -4.85
CA SER A 67 -19.50 0.53 -4.07
C SER A 67 -20.94 0.41 -4.57
N LYS A 68 -21.90 0.43 -3.61
CA LYS A 68 -23.33 0.50 -3.85
C LYS A 68 -24.02 1.27 -2.74
N GLY A 69 -24.63 2.41 -3.09
CA GLY A 69 -25.25 3.30 -2.10
C GLY A 69 -24.22 3.80 -1.09
N SER A 70 -24.41 3.48 0.17
CA SER A 70 -23.51 3.86 1.28
C SER A 70 -22.48 2.80 1.65
N SER A 71 -22.43 1.69 0.94
CA SER A 71 -21.55 0.57 1.26
C SER A 71 -20.40 0.45 0.26
N GLU A 72 -19.21 0.26 0.76
CA GLU A 72 -17.99 0.06 -0.02
C GLU A 72 -17.25 -1.19 0.49
N LEU A 73 -17.00 -2.14 -0.42
CA LEU A 73 -16.10 -3.25 -0.22
C LEU A 73 -14.83 -2.96 -1.02
N TRP A 74 -13.69 -3.06 -0.41
CA TRP A 74 -12.43 -2.80 -1.09
C TRP A 74 -11.40 -3.87 -0.81
N GLY A 75 -10.52 -4.08 -1.78
CA GLY A 75 -9.43 -5.02 -1.70
C GLY A 75 -8.15 -4.41 -2.24
N ARG A 76 -7.01 -4.84 -1.68
CA ARG A 76 -5.68 -4.33 -2.04
C ARG A 76 -4.68 -5.46 -2.00
N VAL A 77 -3.91 -5.60 -3.07
CA VAL A 77 -2.76 -6.50 -3.16
C VAL A 77 -1.51 -5.66 -3.30
N GLU A 78 -0.53 -5.92 -2.47
CA GLU A 78 0.78 -5.26 -2.50
C GLU A 78 1.89 -6.29 -2.67
N LEU A 79 2.83 -5.97 -3.53
CA LEU A 79 4.08 -6.70 -3.71
C LEU A 79 5.22 -5.69 -3.57
N LEU A 80 6.06 -5.85 -2.55
CA LEU A 80 7.11 -4.89 -2.21
C LEU A 80 8.44 -5.61 -2.07
N GLN A 81 9.48 -5.10 -2.71
CA GLN A 81 10.85 -5.49 -2.36
C GLN A 81 11.30 -4.74 -1.11
N ARG A 82 11.85 -5.48 -0.16
CA ARG A 82 12.42 -4.94 1.07
C ARG A 82 13.83 -5.48 1.30
N LEU A 83 14.65 -4.68 1.96
CA LEU A 83 15.97 -5.09 2.43
C LEU A 83 15.87 -5.68 3.83
N ASN A 84 16.75 -6.62 4.17
CA ASN A 84 16.85 -7.13 5.54
C ASN A 84 17.08 -5.98 6.56
N SER A 85 17.89 -4.99 6.20
CA SER A 85 18.16 -3.81 7.03
C SER A 85 16.92 -2.95 7.32
N GLU A 86 15.98 -2.83 6.36
CA GLU A 86 14.72 -2.06 6.55
C GLU A 86 13.80 -2.68 7.59
N LEU A 87 13.90 -3.97 7.76
CA LEU A 87 13.05 -4.74 8.66
C LEU A 87 13.72 -5.06 10.00
N GLY A 88 14.90 -4.49 10.23
CA GLY A 88 15.68 -4.74 11.44
C GLY A 88 16.13 -6.20 11.59
N ILE A 89 16.19 -6.95 10.49
CA ILE A 89 16.59 -8.36 10.50
C ILE A 89 18.10 -8.43 10.55
N PRO A 90 18.68 -9.05 11.59
CA PRO A 90 20.13 -9.12 11.73
C PRO A 90 20.75 -9.97 10.61
N ALA A 91 21.95 -9.56 10.17
CA ALA A 91 22.75 -10.37 9.24
C ALA A 91 23.10 -11.71 9.88
N THR A 92 23.06 -12.76 9.08
CA THR A 92 23.50 -14.12 9.46
C THR A 92 24.56 -14.58 8.47
N PRO A 93 25.25 -15.72 8.71
CA PRO A 93 26.21 -16.23 7.74
C PRO A 93 25.67 -16.48 6.34
N THR A 94 24.34 -16.65 6.23
CA THR A 94 23.65 -16.93 4.96
C THR A 94 22.81 -15.75 4.44
N MET A 95 22.74 -14.63 5.18
CA MET A 95 21.95 -13.46 4.82
C MET A 95 22.72 -12.18 5.15
N THR A 96 22.79 -11.29 4.18
CA THR A 96 23.39 -9.96 4.36
C THR A 96 22.32 -8.91 4.63
N SER A 97 22.71 -7.78 5.21
CA SER A 97 21.80 -6.63 5.42
C SER A 97 21.25 -6.05 4.11
N SER A 98 21.97 -6.26 3.01
CA SER A 98 21.60 -5.78 1.66
C SER A 98 20.76 -6.76 0.84
N ASP A 99 20.47 -7.96 1.35
CA ASP A 99 19.64 -8.92 0.64
C ASP A 99 18.23 -8.38 0.47
N LYS A 100 17.74 -8.48 -0.77
CA LYS A 100 16.39 -8.06 -1.16
C LYS A 100 15.46 -9.26 -1.22
N ARG A 101 14.24 -9.06 -0.70
CA ARG A 101 13.19 -10.08 -0.84
C ARG A 101 11.85 -9.43 -1.12
N TRP A 102 11.00 -10.18 -1.79
CA TRP A 102 9.62 -9.80 -1.98
C TRP A 102 8.80 -10.14 -0.74
N VAL A 103 8.00 -9.17 -0.33
CA VAL A 103 6.94 -9.30 0.66
C VAL A 103 5.64 -8.99 -0.04
N SER A 104 4.59 -9.72 0.24
CA SER A 104 3.26 -9.41 -0.28
C SER A 104 2.26 -9.25 0.85
N ALA A 105 1.25 -8.44 0.60
CA ALA A 105 0.14 -8.24 1.51
C ALA A 105 -1.18 -8.30 0.74
N LEU A 106 -2.17 -8.93 1.34
CA LEU A 106 -3.56 -8.92 0.89
C LEU A 106 -4.41 -8.26 1.97
N THR A 107 -5.05 -7.17 1.61
CA THR A 107 -6.00 -6.49 2.50
C THR A 107 -7.40 -6.55 1.90
N ILE A 108 -8.38 -6.85 2.74
CA ILE A 108 -9.81 -6.74 2.41
C ILE A 108 -10.44 -5.87 3.47
N GLY A 109 -11.28 -4.93 3.05
CA GLY A 109 -11.96 -4.01 3.96
C GLY A 109 -13.36 -3.68 3.51
N TYR A 110 -14.15 -3.25 4.47
CA TYR A 110 -15.52 -2.77 4.27
C TYR A 110 -15.67 -1.42 4.95
N THR A 111 -16.37 -0.50 4.31
CA THR A 111 -16.73 0.81 4.86
C THR A 111 -18.20 1.09 4.64
N HIS A 112 -18.89 1.51 5.67
CA HIS A 112 -20.26 2.03 5.60
C HIS A 112 -20.26 3.53 5.80
N TRP A 113 -20.80 4.25 4.83
CA TRP A 113 -20.90 5.70 4.84
C TRP A 113 -22.28 6.15 5.37
N MET A 114 -22.26 7.10 6.27
CA MET A 114 -23.44 7.73 6.84
C MET A 114 -23.45 9.21 6.45
N ARG A 115 -24.62 9.75 6.14
CA ARG A 115 -24.74 11.18 5.93
C ARG A 115 -24.48 11.91 7.23
N GLY A 116 -23.52 12.81 7.19
CA GLY A 116 -23.25 13.74 8.26
C GLY A 116 -24.01 15.06 8.09
N TYR A 117 -23.53 16.09 8.77
CA TYR A 117 -24.11 17.42 8.71
C TYR A 117 -23.67 18.15 7.42
N GLN A 118 -24.63 18.71 6.69
CA GLN A 118 -24.46 19.52 5.47
C GLN A 118 -23.68 18.80 4.34
N TYR A 119 -22.36 18.95 4.28
CA TYR A 119 -21.50 18.48 3.19
C TYR A 119 -20.47 17.44 3.67
N LEU A 120 -20.69 16.82 4.81
CA LEU A 120 -19.81 15.81 5.38
C LEU A 120 -20.48 14.45 5.36
N GLU A 121 -19.72 13.43 5.03
CA GLU A 121 -20.07 12.02 5.22
C GLU A 121 -19.07 11.39 6.18
N PHE A 122 -19.57 10.56 7.07
CA PHE A 122 -18.79 9.79 8.02
C PHE A 122 -18.78 8.33 7.59
N GLY A 123 -17.61 7.73 7.57
CA GLY A 123 -17.44 6.32 7.26
C GLY A 123 -16.97 5.55 8.50
N ILE A 124 -17.61 4.42 8.78
CA ILE A 124 -17.12 3.44 9.75
C ILE A 124 -16.82 2.17 8.98
N GLY A 125 -15.64 1.63 9.19
CA GLY A 125 -15.20 0.45 8.46
C GLY A 125 -14.28 -0.42 9.27
N THR A 126 -13.98 -1.56 8.67
CA THR A 126 -13.01 -2.52 9.18
C THR A 126 -12.19 -3.09 8.04
N SER A 127 -10.97 -3.54 8.33
CA SER A 127 -10.17 -4.27 7.38
C SER A 127 -9.36 -5.37 8.06
N CYS A 128 -9.01 -6.37 7.25
CA CYS A 128 -8.10 -7.44 7.64
C CYS A 128 -6.99 -7.51 6.59
N THR A 129 -5.75 -7.58 7.05
CA THR A 129 -4.56 -7.73 6.20
C THR A 129 -3.86 -9.04 6.56
N ALA A 130 -3.52 -9.82 5.55
CA ALA A 130 -2.61 -10.95 5.63
C ALA A 130 -1.31 -10.58 4.94
N ASP A 131 -0.21 -10.55 5.68
CA ASP A 131 1.12 -10.31 5.12
C ASP A 131 1.79 -11.65 4.84
N PHE A 132 2.34 -11.83 3.65
CA PHE A 132 3.09 -13.02 3.26
C PHE A 132 4.57 -12.69 3.24
N ILE A 133 5.29 -13.19 4.22
CA ILE A 133 6.71 -12.92 4.40
C ILE A 133 7.56 -14.15 4.08
N PRO A 134 8.79 -13.97 3.56
CA PRO A 134 9.69 -15.06 3.31
C PRO A 134 9.95 -15.89 4.58
N GLU A 135 10.08 -17.22 4.43
CA GLU A 135 10.31 -18.14 5.53
C GLU A 135 11.52 -17.75 6.42
N VAL A 136 12.57 -17.24 5.79
CA VAL A 136 13.79 -16.81 6.50
C VAL A 136 13.53 -15.66 7.48
N TRP A 137 12.43 -14.91 7.31
CA TRP A 137 12.03 -13.81 8.18
C TRP A 137 10.92 -14.21 9.18
N ALA A 138 10.29 -15.36 8.95
CA ALA A 138 9.15 -15.80 9.77
C ALA A 138 9.48 -15.87 11.28
N LYS A 139 10.71 -16.22 11.63
CA LYS A 139 11.16 -16.26 13.03
C LYS A 139 11.11 -14.89 13.71
N SER A 140 11.40 -13.81 12.97
CA SER A 140 11.37 -12.45 13.51
C SER A 140 9.95 -11.91 13.66
N TYR A 141 9.00 -12.42 12.86
CA TYR A 141 7.60 -11.99 12.86
C TYR A 141 6.66 -12.97 13.58
N GLY A 142 7.17 -14.11 14.05
CA GLY A 142 6.40 -15.14 14.74
C GLY A 142 5.50 -15.99 13.83
N SER A 143 5.34 -15.63 12.55
CA SER A 143 4.52 -16.33 11.55
C SER A 143 5.00 -15.99 10.14
N GLN A 144 4.75 -16.89 9.17
CA GLN A 144 4.90 -16.59 7.74
C GLN A 144 3.73 -15.75 7.20
N VAL A 145 2.59 -15.78 7.89
CA VAL A 145 1.39 -15.06 7.51
C VAL A 145 0.81 -14.35 8.74
N PRO A 146 1.45 -13.25 9.20
CA PRO A 146 0.87 -12.44 10.26
C PRO A 146 -0.43 -11.77 9.77
N LEU A 147 -1.42 -11.71 10.65
CA LEU A 147 -2.72 -11.11 10.37
C LEU A 147 -2.87 -9.83 11.20
N THR A 148 -3.41 -8.79 10.56
CA THR A 148 -3.71 -7.50 11.20
C THR A 148 -5.16 -7.12 10.95
N GLY A 149 -5.91 -6.81 12.00
CA GLY A 149 -7.25 -6.23 11.94
C GLY A 149 -7.21 -4.74 12.26
N ARG A 150 -8.02 -3.92 11.57
CA ARG A 150 -8.16 -2.48 11.83
C ARG A 150 -9.61 -2.06 11.90
N LEU A 151 -9.92 -1.16 12.81
CA LEU A 151 -11.14 -0.36 12.81
C LEU A 151 -10.81 1.01 12.20
N ILE A 152 -11.66 1.49 11.29
CA ILE A 152 -11.42 2.67 10.48
C ILE A 152 -12.58 3.65 10.70
N VAL A 153 -12.24 4.88 11.03
CA VAL A 153 -13.19 6.00 11.04
C VAL A 153 -12.69 7.03 10.04
N GLN A 154 -13.56 7.44 9.13
CA GLN A 154 -13.23 8.36 8.04
C GLN A 154 -14.22 9.50 7.98
N VAL A 155 -13.76 10.64 7.51
CA VAL A 155 -14.61 11.80 7.19
C VAL A 155 -14.25 12.25 5.78
N ARG A 156 -15.27 12.43 4.94
CA ARG A 156 -15.08 13.02 3.61
C ARG A 156 -16.07 14.15 3.35
N GLY A 157 -15.68 15.10 2.52
CA GLY A 157 -16.60 16.09 2.01
C GLY A 157 -17.59 15.43 1.05
N ALA A 158 -18.89 15.59 1.27
CA ALA A 158 -19.92 15.26 0.30
C ALA A 158 -19.87 16.32 -0.82
N GLY A 159 -18.88 16.24 -1.68
CA GLY A 159 -18.73 17.15 -2.81
C GLY A 159 -19.90 17.00 -3.76
N GLN A 160 -20.51 18.12 -4.15
CA GLN A 160 -21.45 18.18 -5.26
C GLN A 160 -20.71 17.92 -6.59
N TRP A 161 -20.21 16.71 -6.80
CA TRP A 161 -19.84 16.23 -8.12
C TRP A 161 -21.04 15.56 -8.78
N ARG A 162 -22.20 16.23 -8.71
CA ARG A 162 -23.33 15.94 -9.59
C ARG A 162 -23.28 16.96 -10.73
N ARG A 163 -22.59 16.60 -11.79
CA ARG A 163 -22.90 17.07 -13.13
C ARG A 163 -23.13 15.87 -14.01
#